data_f92ed42974f5d23781bde2552c4049c2
#
_entry.id   f92ed42974f5d23781bde2552c4049c2
#
_cell.length_a   1.000
_cell.length_b   1.000
_cell.length_c   1.000
_cell.angle_alpha   90.00
_cell.angle_beta   90.00
_cell.angle_gamma   90.00
#
_symmetry.space_group_name_H-M   'P 1'
#
loop_
_entity.id
_entity.type
_entity.pdbx_description
1 polymer ?
#
loop_
_entity_poly.entity_id
_entity_poly.type
_entity_poly.pdbx_seq_one_letter_code
_entity_poly.pdbx_strand_id
1 'polypeptide(L)'
;MPWSVAPLRLGRDWVMAPDAGSLRDRWQALTGAEPGERERLFRPTRARTPRSAVAQLPGQPSGTGRIDREEGRCPEPVRVLHGAFDEQWLIPDHRLIDTARPELWRVLDGRQRFAVEQGHIPGDTGPALVVTALLPDGRSPAGRPGRIRPLYRRPGGQEPNVAPGLLALLAARYGHPVTAEDLLCWSVAAATGTPAGCAVPLTAD
;
A
#
# COMPACT_ATOMS: atom_id res chain seq x y z
N MET A 1 10.24 12.23 -5.96
CA MET A 1 10.38 10.76 -5.81
C MET A 1 10.08 10.09 -7.15
N PRO A 2 11.12 9.64 -7.89
CA PRO A 2 10.95 9.09 -9.26
C PRO A 2 10.25 7.72 -9.30
N TRP A 3 10.49 6.84 -8.32
CA TRP A 3 9.81 5.56 -8.25
C TRP A 3 8.44 5.70 -7.62
N SER A 4 7.42 5.22 -8.31
CA SER A 4 6.06 5.15 -7.80
C SER A 4 5.36 3.88 -8.27
N VAL A 5 4.45 3.37 -7.46
CA VAL A 5 3.72 2.14 -7.69
C VAL A 5 2.22 2.46 -7.78
N ALA A 6 1.54 1.76 -8.66
CA ALA A 6 0.09 1.86 -8.73
C ALA A 6 -0.55 1.20 -7.49
N PRO A 7 -1.76 1.62 -7.08
CA PRO A 7 -2.44 1.09 -5.91
C PRO A 7 -2.68 -0.41 -5.93
N LEU A 8 -2.89 -0.99 -4.75
CA LEU A 8 -3.39 -2.34 -4.59
C LEU A 8 -4.80 -2.45 -5.16
N ARG A 9 -5.16 -3.65 -5.61
CA ARG A 9 -6.54 -3.99 -5.95
C ARG A 9 -6.89 -5.26 -5.20
N LEU A 10 -7.74 -5.13 -4.22
CA LEU A 10 -8.12 -6.26 -3.36
C LEU A 10 -8.99 -7.27 -4.12
N GLY A 11 -9.89 -6.77 -4.98
CA GLY A 11 -10.81 -7.59 -5.76
C GLY A 11 -12.01 -8.08 -4.96
N ARG A 12 -11.89 -8.09 -3.64
CA ARG A 12 -12.93 -8.46 -2.67
C ARG A 12 -12.75 -7.69 -1.37
N ASP A 13 -13.84 -7.28 -0.78
CA ASP A 13 -13.86 -6.47 0.44
C ASP A 13 -13.61 -7.28 1.72
N TRP A 14 -13.97 -8.55 1.72
CA TRP A 14 -13.90 -9.40 2.91
C TRP A 14 -12.48 -9.70 3.41
N VAL A 15 -11.45 -9.49 2.58
CA VAL A 15 -10.03 -9.68 2.94
C VAL A 15 -9.50 -8.56 3.84
N MET A 16 -10.29 -7.51 4.03
CA MET A 16 -9.99 -6.36 4.88
C MET A 16 -11.11 -6.20 5.92
N ALA A 17 -10.78 -5.75 7.12
CA ALA A 17 -11.73 -5.50 8.20
C ALA A 17 -11.18 -4.49 9.21
N PRO A 18 -12.06 -3.85 10.02
CA PRO A 18 -11.64 -2.97 11.11
C PRO A 18 -10.84 -3.68 12.20
N ASP A 19 -10.98 -4.99 12.33
CA ASP A 19 -10.28 -5.79 13.35
C ASP A 19 -9.76 -7.13 12.79
N ALA A 20 -8.70 -7.63 13.40
CA ALA A 20 -8.06 -8.87 13.00
C ALA A 20 -8.87 -10.13 13.34
N GLY A 21 -9.75 -10.06 14.35
CA GLY A 21 -10.62 -11.19 14.77
C GLY A 21 -11.59 -11.55 13.65
N SER A 22 -12.31 -10.55 13.13
CA SER A 22 -13.22 -10.73 12.00
C SER A 22 -12.55 -11.36 10.78
N LEU A 23 -11.28 -11.07 10.52
CA LEU A 23 -10.55 -11.67 9.41
C LEU A 23 -10.23 -13.15 9.66
N ARG A 24 -9.86 -13.51 10.89
CA ARG A 24 -9.61 -14.90 11.26
C ARG A 24 -10.89 -15.74 11.19
N ASP A 25 -12.02 -15.18 11.63
CA ASP A 25 -13.33 -15.85 11.55
C ASP A 25 -13.75 -16.07 10.09
N ARG A 26 -13.58 -15.06 9.23
CA ARG A 26 -13.86 -15.19 7.78
C ARG A 26 -12.95 -16.21 7.10
N TRP A 27 -11.68 -16.24 7.47
CA TRP A 27 -10.74 -17.26 6.98
C TRP A 27 -11.17 -18.66 7.39
N GLN A 28 -11.51 -18.86 8.68
CA GLN A 28 -11.97 -20.14 9.19
C GLN A 28 -13.26 -20.59 8.49
N ALA A 29 -14.21 -19.69 8.29
CA ALA A 29 -15.44 -19.96 7.54
C ALA A 29 -15.12 -20.39 6.11
N LEU A 30 -14.19 -19.70 5.43
CA LEU A 30 -13.77 -20.02 4.05
C LEU A 30 -13.11 -21.39 3.97
N THR A 31 -12.14 -21.69 4.84
CA THR A 31 -11.34 -22.92 4.77
C THR A 31 -12.11 -24.13 5.27
N GLY A 32 -13.05 -23.96 6.20
CA GLY A 32 -13.93 -25.02 6.70
C GLY A 32 -15.15 -25.32 5.82
N ALA A 33 -15.41 -24.50 4.79
CA ALA A 33 -16.59 -24.67 3.95
C ALA A 33 -16.42 -25.79 2.91
N GLU A 34 -17.54 -26.42 2.55
CA GLU A 34 -17.63 -27.34 1.40
C GLU A 34 -17.33 -26.60 0.07
N PRO A 35 -16.88 -27.32 -0.97
CA PRO A 35 -16.35 -26.69 -2.19
C PRO A 35 -17.25 -25.61 -2.83
N GLY A 36 -18.56 -25.85 -2.94
CA GLY A 36 -19.49 -24.88 -3.53
C GLY A 36 -19.68 -23.64 -2.68
N GLU A 37 -19.79 -23.81 -1.37
CA GLU A 37 -19.89 -22.71 -0.40
C GLU A 37 -18.56 -21.95 -0.29
N ARG A 38 -17.42 -22.65 -0.32
CA ARG A 38 -16.09 -22.05 -0.34
C ARG A 38 -15.92 -21.12 -1.53
N GLU A 39 -16.38 -21.51 -2.72
CA GLU A 39 -16.34 -20.65 -3.90
C GLU A 39 -17.20 -19.40 -3.72
N ARG A 40 -18.40 -19.55 -3.16
CA ARG A 40 -19.30 -18.42 -2.85
C ARG A 40 -18.69 -17.44 -1.85
N LEU A 41 -18.10 -17.95 -0.77
CA LEU A 41 -17.41 -17.16 0.25
C LEU A 41 -16.15 -16.47 -0.29
N PHE A 42 -15.41 -17.15 -1.14
CA PHE A 42 -14.20 -16.60 -1.76
C PHE A 42 -14.50 -15.39 -2.65
N ARG A 43 -15.67 -15.35 -3.31
CA ARG A 43 -16.04 -14.32 -4.30
C ARG A 43 -15.00 -14.22 -5.42
N PRO A 44 -14.97 -15.17 -6.37
CA PRO A 44 -13.99 -15.17 -7.45
C PRO A 44 -14.03 -13.89 -8.28
N THR A 45 -12.86 -13.48 -8.76
CA THR A 45 -12.70 -12.39 -9.71
C THR A 45 -12.04 -12.92 -10.99
N ARG A 46 -11.94 -12.07 -12.01
CA ARG A 46 -11.17 -12.42 -13.21
C ARG A 46 -9.69 -12.69 -12.91
N ALA A 47 -9.14 -12.04 -11.87
CA ALA A 47 -7.73 -12.17 -11.50
C ALA A 47 -7.46 -13.34 -10.54
N ARG A 48 -8.42 -13.69 -9.70
CA ARG A 48 -8.25 -14.71 -8.65
C ARG A 48 -9.50 -15.58 -8.48
N THR A 49 -9.25 -16.89 -8.41
CA THR A 49 -10.22 -17.93 -8.06
C THR A 49 -9.66 -18.77 -6.91
N PRO A 50 -10.45 -19.62 -6.25
CA PRO A 50 -9.93 -20.56 -5.24
C PRO A 50 -8.82 -21.48 -5.75
N ARG A 51 -8.74 -21.66 -7.06
CA ARG A 51 -7.74 -22.51 -7.74
C ARG A 51 -6.49 -21.74 -8.18
N SER A 52 -6.46 -20.42 -7.99
CA SER A 52 -5.29 -19.60 -8.36
C SER A 52 -4.06 -20.01 -7.55
N ALA A 53 -2.94 -20.23 -8.24
CA ALA A 53 -1.63 -20.48 -7.65
C ALA A 53 -0.72 -19.28 -7.97
N VAL A 54 -0.20 -18.64 -6.96
CA VAL A 54 0.70 -17.47 -7.07
C VAL A 54 1.77 -17.55 -5.98
N ALA A 55 2.94 -17.00 -6.25
CA ALA A 55 3.97 -16.85 -5.24
C ALA A 55 3.47 -15.94 -4.11
N GLN A 56 3.82 -16.27 -2.87
CA GLN A 56 3.45 -15.44 -1.72
C GLN A 56 4.16 -14.10 -1.70
N LEU A 57 3.61 -13.20 -0.91
CA LEU A 57 4.13 -11.85 -0.73
C LEU A 57 5.47 -11.88 0.02
N PRO A 58 6.39 -10.97 -0.30
CA PRO A 58 7.62 -10.83 0.46
C PRO A 58 7.34 -10.65 1.96
N GLY A 59 8.13 -11.34 2.80
CA GLY A 59 7.96 -11.33 4.26
C GLY A 59 6.84 -12.21 4.80
N GLN A 60 6.05 -12.87 3.93
CA GLN A 60 5.02 -13.80 4.33
C GLN A 60 5.52 -15.26 4.25
N PRO A 61 4.99 -16.16 5.08
CA PRO A 61 5.33 -17.58 4.97
C PRO A 61 5.08 -18.09 3.54
N SER A 62 6.03 -18.84 3.01
CA SER A 62 5.91 -19.39 1.67
C SER A 62 4.86 -20.49 1.67
N GLY A 63 3.74 -20.25 1.04
CA GLY A 63 2.70 -21.23 0.73
C GLY A 63 2.23 -20.97 -0.69
N THR A 64 2.45 -21.92 -1.60
CA THR A 64 1.99 -21.84 -3.00
C THR A 64 0.77 -22.70 -3.26
N GLY A 65 0.21 -23.29 -2.20
CA GLY A 65 -1.01 -24.09 -2.24
C GLY A 65 -2.21 -23.26 -2.72
N ARG A 66 -3.21 -23.95 -3.25
CA ARG A 66 -4.44 -23.31 -3.70
C ARG A 66 -5.41 -23.16 -2.52
N ILE A 67 -6.24 -22.12 -2.53
CA ILE A 67 -7.25 -21.87 -1.49
C ILE A 67 -8.31 -22.98 -1.44
N ASP A 68 -8.60 -23.65 -2.57
CA ASP A 68 -9.55 -24.77 -2.59
C ASP A 68 -9.09 -25.99 -1.78
N ARG A 69 -7.80 -26.05 -1.42
CA ARG A 69 -7.18 -27.11 -0.59
C ARG A 69 -6.57 -26.58 0.71
N GLU A 70 -6.88 -25.34 1.05
CA GLU A 70 -6.32 -24.71 2.24
C GLU A 70 -7.06 -25.18 3.50
N GLU A 71 -6.31 -25.67 4.49
CA GLU A 71 -6.80 -26.11 5.79
C GLU A 71 -6.01 -25.45 6.94
N GLY A 72 -5.03 -24.60 6.57
CA GLY A 72 -4.14 -23.96 7.51
C GLY A 72 -4.77 -22.79 8.27
N ARG A 73 -4.04 -22.32 9.25
CA ARG A 73 -4.42 -21.13 10.00
C ARG A 73 -4.39 -19.89 9.12
N CYS A 74 -5.23 -18.91 9.48
CA CYS A 74 -5.19 -17.60 8.86
C CYS A 74 -3.77 -17.01 8.97
N PRO A 75 -3.20 -16.53 7.85
CA PRO A 75 -2.00 -15.70 7.93
C PRO A 75 -2.23 -14.55 8.92
N GLU A 76 -1.20 -14.18 9.69
CA GLU A 76 -1.36 -13.12 10.67
C GLU A 76 -1.76 -11.81 9.97
N PRO A 77 -2.94 -11.24 10.26
CA PRO A 77 -3.39 -10.02 9.63
C PRO A 77 -2.44 -8.86 9.90
N VAL A 78 -2.23 -8.02 8.91
CA VAL A 78 -1.37 -6.83 8.99
C VAL A 78 -2.20 -5.55 8.95
N ARG A 79 -1.73 -4.49 9.62
CA ARG A 79 -2.35 -3.18 9.50
C ARG A 79 -1.96 -2.52 8.19
N VAL A 80 -2.93 -1.86 7.57
CA VAL A 80 -2.79 -1.14 6.30
C VAL A 80 -3.51 0.20 6.38
N LEU A 81 -3.08 1.16 5.58
CA LEU A 81 -3.82 2.39 5.39
C LEU A 81 -4.85 2.19 4.26
N HIS A 82 -6.14 2.26 4.60
CA HIS A 82 -7.26 2.16 3.67
C HIS A 82 -7.80 3.55 3.34
N GLY A 83 -7.32 4.14 2.25
CA GLY A 83 -7.59 5.55 1.96
C GLY A 83 -6.83 6.49 2.90
N ALA A 84 -7.26 7.76 2.97
CA ALA A 84 -6.65 8.73 3.86
C ALA A 84 -7.20 8.57 5.29
N PHE A 85 -6.30 8.44 6.26
CA PHE A 85 -6.63 8.43 7.71
C PHE A 85 -7.49 7.25 8.21
N ASP A 86 -7.74 6.23 7.37
CA ASP A 86 -8.47 5.02 7.77
C ASP A 86 -7.51 3.83 7.83
N GLU A 87 -7.29 3.27 9.01
CA GLU A 87 -6.44 2.11 9.23
C GLU A 87 -7.29 0.86 9.42
N GLN A 88 -7.03 -0.13 8.60
CA GLN A 88 -7.72 -1.40 8.57
C GLN A 88 -6.74 -2.57 8.77
N TRP A 89 -7.27 -3.76 8.95
CA TRP A 89 -6.53 -5.00 8.94
C TRP A 89 -6.74 -5.73 7.61
N LEU A 90 -5.68 -6.36 7.08
CA LEU A 90 -5.68 -7.09 5.82
C LEU A 90 -5.09 -8.48 6.03
N ILE A 91 -5.70 -9.50 5.41
CA ILE A 91 -5.07 -10.83 5.31
C ILE A 91 -3.96 -10.75 4.24
N PRO A 92 -2.67 -10.90 4.61
CA PRO A 92 -1.55 -10.71 3.69
C PRO A 92 -1.29 -11.97 2.84
N ASP A 93 -2.29 -12.39 2.08
CA ASP A 93 -2.20 -13.57 1.21
C ASP A 93 -2.41 -13.19 -0.25
N HIS A 94 -1.39 -13.42 -1.08
CA HIS A 94 -1.41 -13.05 -2.49
C HIS A 94 -2.51 -13.79 -3.30
N ARG A 95 -2.93 -14.96 -2.83
CA ARG A 95 -4.02 -15.74 -3.45
C ARG A 95 -5.37 -15.03 -3.30
N LEU A 96 -5.51 -14.15 -2.31
CA LEU A 96 -6.72 -13.39 -2.00
C LEU A 96 -6.74 -11.98 -2.60
N ILE A 97 -5.61 -11.46 -3.04
CA ILE A 97 -5.47 -10.07 -3.49
C ILE A 97 -5.25 -10.06 -5.01
N ASP A 98 -6.12 -9.38 -5.74
CA ASP A 98 -6.07 -9.36 -7.22
C ASP A 98 -4.77 -8.75 -7.76
N THR A 99 -4.34 -7.63 -7.17
CA THR A 99 -3.05 -6.99 -7.49
C THR A 99 -2.40 -6.52 -6.18
N ALA A 100 -1.50 -7.33 -5.66
CA ALA A 100 -0.93 -7.13 -4.32
C ALA A 100 0.31 -6.24 -4.27
N ARG A 101 0.93 -5.92 -5.41
CA ARG A 101 2.13 -5.08 -5.50
C ARG A 101 3.30 -5.60 -4.64
N PRO A 102 3.86 -6.78 -4.95
CA PRO A 102 4.95 -7.37 -4.16
C PRO A 102 6.15 -6.44 -3.95
N GLU A 103 6.36 -5.47 -4.85
CA GLU A 103 7.38 -4.45 -4.76
C GLU A 103 7.22 -3.54 -3.53
N LEU A 104 5.99 -3.25 -3.08
CA LEU A 104 5.73 -2.48 -1.86
C LEU A 104 5.97 -3.33 -0.61
N TRP A 105 5.55 -4.58 -0.64
CA TRP A 105 5.79 -5.52 0.47
C TRP A 105 7.27 -5.76 0.73
N ARG A 106 8.09 -5.78 -0.34
CA ARG A 106 9.54 -5.99 -0.23
C ARG A 106 10.24 -4.89 0.54
N VAL A 107 9.75 -3.66 0.46
CA VAL A 107 10.37 -2.49 1.13
C VAL A 107 9.64 -2.09 2.41
N LEU A 108 8.57 -2.81 2.79
CA LEU A 108 7.81 -2.55 4.01
C LEU A 108 8.63 -2.97 5.23
N ASP A 109 9.05 -2.00 6.03
CA ASP A 109 9.71 -2.19 7.30
C ASP A 109 9.49 -0.98 8.24
N GLY A 110 10.06 -1.02 9.43
CA GLY A 110 9.88 0.05 10.44
C GLY A 110 10.43 1.41 10.03
N ARG A 111 11.34 1.47 9.04
CA ARG A 111 11.92 2.72 8.54
C ARG A 111 11.21 3.27 7.31
N GLN A 112 10.47 2.44 6.60
CA GLN A 112 9.76 2.87 5.39
C GLN A 112 8.66 3.87 5.69
N ARG A 113 8.51 4.82 4.80
CA ARG A 113 7.35 5.73 4.72
C ARG A 113 6.83 5.71 3.30
N PHE A 114 5.52 5.73 3.17
CA PHE A 114 4.85 5.78 1.88
C PHE A 114 4.11 7.10 1.74
N ALA A 115 4.40 7.84 0.69
CA ALA A 115 3.59 8.98 0.28
C ALA A 115 2.52 8.51 -0.70
N VAL A 116 1.26 8.85 -0.43
CA VAL A 116 0.09 8.48 -1.24
C VAL A 116 -0.53 9.75 -1.80
N GLU A 117 -0.49 9.88 -3.13
CA GLU A 117 -1.13 11.00 -3.81
C GLU A 117 -2.64 10.88 -3.67
N GLN A 118 -3.30 11.96 -3.28
CA GLN A 118 -4.75 12.05 -3.24
C GLN A 118 -5.27 12.60 -4.57
N GLY A 119 -6.43 12.12 -5.01
CA GLY A 119 -7.06 12.65 -6.22
C GLY A 119 -7.60 14.06 -5.97
N HIS A 120 -7.65 14.85 -7.05
CA HIS A 120 -8.24 16.18 -6.98
C HIS A 120 -9.77 16.11 -7.00
N ILE A 121 -10.40 16.74 -6.03
CA ILE A 121 -11.83 17.02 -5.98
C ILE A 121 -12.00 18.53 -6.04
N PRO A 122 -12.73 19.09 -7.04
CA PRO A 122 -12.95 20.53 -7.10
C PRO A 122 -13.61 21.06 -5.82
N GLY A 123 -13.03 22.11 -5.24
CA GLY A 123 -13.51 22.71 -3.99
C GLY A 123 -13.10 21.98 -2.72
N ASP A 124 -12.40 20.85 -2.79
CA ASP A 124 -11.85 20.16 -1.63
C ASP A 124 -10.57 20.86 -1.16
N THR A 125 -10.45 20.99 0.17
CA THR A 125 -9.28 21.53 0.87
C THR A 125 -8.47 20.44 1.57
N GLY A 126 -8.78 19.17 1.32
CA GLY A 126 -8.05 18.03 1.87
C GLY A 126 -6.60 17.95 1.40
N PRO A 127 -5.76 17.16 2.10
CA PRO A 127 -4.35 17.04 1.77
C PRO A 127 -4.15 16.41 0.39
N ALA A 128 -3.30 17.00 -0.44
CA ALA A 128 -2.93 16.45 -1.75
C ALA A 128 -2.01 15.23 -1.63
N LEU A 129 -1.34 15.07 -0.49
CA LEU A 129 -0.39 14.00 -0.20
C LEU A 129 -0.58 13.53 1.24
N VAL A 130 -0.74 12.23 1.43
CA VAL A 130 -0.81 11.58 2.75
C VAL A 130 0.41 10.71 2.95
N VAL A 131 0.97 10.69 4.16
CA VAL A 131 2.12 9.84 4.50
C VAL A 131 1.76 8.85 5.58
N THR A 132 2.23 7.62 5.43
CA THR A 132 2.00 6.53 6.37
C THR A 132 3.25 5.65 6.52
N ALA A 133 3.39 5.01 7.69
CA ALA A 133 4.33 3.93 7.93
C ALA A 133 3.73 2.54 7.56
N LEU A 134 2.42 2.47 7.38
CA LEU A 134 1.71 1.25 7.03
C LEU A 134 1.70 1.07 5.51
N LEU A 135 1.54 -0.16 5.06
CA LEU A 135 1.28 -0.43 3.64
C LEU A 135 -0.02 0.26 3.22
N PRO A 136 0.00 1.19 2.25
CA PRO A 136 -1.23 1.82 1.80
C PRO A 136 -1.88 1.02 0.67
N ASP A 137 -3.19 0.98 0.64
CA ASP A 137 -3.92 0.42 -0.51
C ASP A 137 -3.99 1.40 -1.69
N GLY A 138 -3.72 2.69 -1.44
CA GLY A 138 -3.71 3.74 -2.45
C GLY A 138 -5.10 4.24 -2.85
N ARG A 139 -6.15 3.91 -2.08
CA ARG A 139 -7.49 4.45 -2.30
C ARG A 139 -7.50 5.97 -2.11
N SER A 140 -8.23 6.66 -2.96
CA SER A 140 -8.38 8.11 -2.91
C SER A 140 -9.86 8.51 -2.86
N PRO A 141 -10.22 9.56 -2.11
CA PRO A 141 -11.59 10.08 -2.05
C PRO A 141 -12.15 10.47 -3.42
N ALA A 142 -11.29 10.90 -4.35
CA ALA A 142 -11.68 11.25 -5.71
C ALA A 142 -12.09 10.05 -6.58
N GLY A 143 -12.11 8.84 -6.05
CA GLY A 143 -12.42 7.62 -6.80
C GLY A 143 -11.33 7.22 -7.81
N ARG A 144 -10.33 8.05 -8.04
CA ARG A 144 -9.15 7.74 -8.85
C ARG A 144 -8.01 7.39 -7.91
N PRO A 145 -7.46 6.17 -8.00
CA PRO A 145 -6.38 5.77 -7.13
C PRO A 145 -5.15 6.64 -7.34
N GLY A 146 -4.60 7.16 -6.25
CA GLY A 146 -3.33 7.88 -6.26
C GLY A 146 -2.12 6.97 -6.44
N ARG A 147 -0.98 7.54 -6.83
CA ARG A 147 0.28 6.78 -6.85
C ARG A 147 0.82 6.65 -5.43
N ILE A 148 1.43 5.50 -5.16
CA ILE A 148 2.14 5.22 -3.93
C ILE A 148 3.63 5.42 -4.19
N ARG A 149 4.29 6.28 -3.41
CA ARG A 149 5.73 6.58 -3.52
C ARG A 149 6.44 6.17 -2.24
N PRO A 150 7.11 5.01 -2.23
CA PRO A 150 7.96 4.64 -1.10
C PRO A 150 9.10 5.66 -0.94
N LEU A 151 9.45 6.00 0.30
CA LEU A 151 10.57 6.90 0.59
C LEU A 151 11.92 6.24 0.27
N TYR A 152 12.02 4.95 0.49
CA TYR A 152 13.21 4.15 0.24
C TYR A 152 12.93 3.04 -0.76
N ARG A 153 13.92 2.73 -1.61
CA ARG A 153 13.83 1.69 -2.65
C ARG A 153 14.20 0.31 -2.14
N ARG A 154 14.88 0.24 -0.98
CA ARG A 154 15.34 -1.00 -0.35
C ARG A 154 14.98 -1.02 1.14
N PRO A 155 14.86 -2.20 1.75
CA PRO A 155 14.65 -2.33 3.18
C PRO A 155 15.75 -1.67 4.01
N GLY A 156 15.46 -1.36 5.28
CA GLY A 156 16.43 -0.77 6.20
C GLY A 156 16.64 0.73 6.00
N GLY A 157 15.77 1.42 5.26
CA GLY A 157 15.93 2.84 4.94
C GLY A 157 17.08 3.09 3.98
N GLN A 158 17.35 2.13 3.10
CA GLN A 158 18.44 2.24 2.13
C GLN A 158 17.95 2.76 0.78
N GLU A 159 18.82 3.46 0.08
CA GLU A 159 18.57 4.02 -1.24
C GLU A 159 17.33 4.94 -1.28
N PRO A 160 17.46 6.21 -0.86
CA PRO A 160 16.38 7.17 -0.93
C PRO A 160 15.76 7.27 -2.33
N ASN A 161 14.45 7.27 -2.40
CA ASN A 161 13.70 7.43 -3.66
C ASN A 161 13.60 8.89 -4.08
N VAL A 162 14.76 9.54 -4.24
CA VAL A 162 14.90 10.92 -4.70
C VAL A 162 15.76 10.97 -5.95
N ALA A 163 15.75 12.11 -6.65
CA ALA A 163 16.63 12.29 -7.79
C ALA A 163 18.10 12.22 -7.36
N PRO A 164 18.97 11.55 -8.12
CA PRO A 164 20.40 11.50 -7.79
C PRO A 164 20.99 12.92 -7.62
N GLY A 165 21.77 13.10 -6.55
CA GLY A 165 22.42 14.37 -6.23
C GLY A 165 21.53 15.43 -5.58
N LEU A 166 20.19 15.27 -5.53
CA LEU A 166 19.27 16.27 -4.98
C LEU A 166 19.55 16.59 -3.51
N LEU A 167 19.71 15.57 -2.65
CA LEU A 167 19.99 15.79 -1.23
C LEU A 167 21.33 16.51 -1.01
N ALA A 168 22.35 16.17 -1.79
CA ALA A 168 23.65 16.85 -1.73
C ALA A 168 23.54 18.33 -2.19
N LEU A 169 22.77 18.59 -3.24
CA LEU A 169 22.51 19.95 -3.72
C LEU A 169 21.80 20.79 -2.64
N LEU A 170 20.76 20.23 -2.01
CA LEU A 170 20.02 20.91 -0.95
C LEU A 170 20.90 21.15 0.28
N ALA A 171 21.71 20.15 0.68
CA ALA A 171 22.64 20.31 1.78
C ALA A 171 23.68 21.43 1.53
N ALA A 172 24.22 21.51 0.32
CA ALA A 172 25.13 22.58 -0.07
C ALA A 172 24.44 23.95 -0.06
N ARG A 173 23.19 24.02 -0.50
CA ARG A 173 22.43 25.27 -0.55
C ARG A 173 22.05 25.81 0.85
N TYR A 174 21.65 24.91 1.75
CA TYR A 174 21.19 25.28 3.09
C TYR A 174 22.29 25.26 4.16
N GLY A 175 23.48 24.77 3.84
CA GLY A 175 24.63 24.73 4.78
C GLY A 175 24.51 23.67 5.87
N HIS A 176 23.60 22.72 5.77
CA HIS A 176 23.42 21.59 6.69
C HIS A 176 22.97 20.33 5.96
N PRO A 177 23.18 19.12 6.53
CA PRO A 177 22.69 17.89 5.95
C PRO A 177 21.16 17.93 5.76
N VAL A 178 20.69 17.44 4.60
CA VAL A 178 19.27 17.27 4.28
C VAL A 178 19.00 15.79 4.04
N THR A 179 18.03 15.25 4.75
CA THR A 179 17.64 13.84 4.67
C THR A 179 16.47 13.64 3.69
N ALA A 180 16.20 12.38 3.36
CA ALA A 180 15.02 12.04 2.55
C ALA A 180 13.71 12.35 3.31
N GLU A 181 13.73 12.19 4.62
CA GLU A 181 12.61 12.51 5.51
C GLU A 181 12.31 14.01 5.54
N ASP A 182 13.34 14.88 5.58
CA ASP A 182 13.17 16.33 5.51
C ASP A 182 12.51 16.73 4.19
N LEU A 183 12.98 16.16 3.07
CA LEU A 183 12.36 16.38 1.77
C LEU A 183 10.92 15.87 1.71
N LEU A 184 10.62 14.74 2.36
CA LEU A 184 9.26 14.22 2.44
C LEU A 184 8.37 15.14 3.26
N CYS A 185 8.81 15.60 4.44
CA CYS A 185 8.08 16.53 5.31
C CYS A 185 7.76 17.83 4.56
N TRP A 186 8.76 18.41 3.88
CA TRP A 186 8.54 19.57 3.04
C TRP A 186 7.53 19.31 1.91
N SER A 187 7.65 18.16 1.23
CA SER A 187 6.73 17.79 0.15
C SER A 187 5.28 17.69 0.63
N VAL A 188 5.05 17.15 1.83
CA VAL A 188 3.71 17.06 2.42
C VAL A 188 3.15 18.45 2.75
N ALA A 189 3.98 19.31 3.33
CA ALA A 189 3.57 20.66 3.72
C ALA A 189 3.26 21.57 2.51
N ALA A 190 4.02 21.38 1.39
CA ALA A 190 3.91 22.21 0.21
C ALA A 190 3.01 21.63 -0.90
N ALA A 191 2.56 20.39 -0.75
CA ALA A 191 1.76 19.71 -1.77
C ALA A 191 0.39 20.36 -1.97
N THR A 192 0.00 20.56 -3.22
CA THR A 192 -1.32 21.04 -3.62
C THR A 192 -2.00 20.09 -4.59
N GLY A 193 -3.32 19.92 -4.43
CA GLY A 193 -4.13 19.17 -5.37
C GLY A 193 -4.46 20.01 -6.61
N THR A 194 -4.23 19.45 -7.78
CA THR A 194 -4.58 20.08 -9.06
C THR A 194 -5.35 19.10 -9.93
N PRO A 195 -6.08 19.56 -10.96
CA PRO A 195 -6.72 18.66 -11.93
C PRO A 195 -5.74 17.68 -12.61
N ALA A 196 -4.46 18.03 -12.69
CA ALA A 196 -3.41 17.18 -13.24
C ALA A 196 -2.82 16.18 -12.20
N GLY A 197 -3.19 16.29 -10.93
CA GLY A 197 -2.71 15.46 -9.83
C GLY A 197 -2.07 16.27 -8.70
N CYS A 198 -1.31 15.60 -7.85
CA CYS A 198 -0.56 16.24 -6.78
C CYS A 198 0.65 17.00 -7.34
N ALA A 199 0.75 18.28 -7.02
CA ALA A 199 1.89 19.12 -7.34
C ALA A 199 2.61 19.59 -6.09
N VAL A 200 3.94 19.60 -6.13
CA VAL A 200 4.79 20.19 -5.10
C VAL A 200 5.52 21.34 -5.77
N PRO A 201 5.27 22.60 -5.40
CA PRO A 201 5.89 23.74 -6.03
C PRO A 201 7.40 23.71 -5.77
N LEU A 202 8.18 23.96 -6.81
CA LEU A 202 9.61 24.24 -6.68
C LEU A 202 9.76 25.76 -6.57
N THR A 203 10.10 26.24 -5.40
CA THR A 203 10.40 27.65 -5.17
C THR A 203 11.89 27.89 -5.38
N ALA A 204 12.22 29.10 -5.83
CA ALA A 204 13.62 29.52 -5.99
C ALA A 204 14.27 29.88 -4.65
N ASP A 205 13.47 30.08 -3.60
CA ASP A 205 13.87 30.52 -2.25
C ASP A 205 14.15 29.35 -1.31
#